data_0c50fba3f5cd9c25854baba67a61a678
#
_entry.id   0c50fba3f5cd9c25854baba67a61a678
#
_cell.length_a   1.000
_cell.length_b   1.000
_cell.length_c   1.000
_cell.angle_alpha   90.00
_cell.angle_beta   90.00
_cell.angle_gamma   90.00
#
_symmetry.space_group_name_H-M   'P 1'
#
loop_
_entity.id
_entity.type
_entity.pdbx_description
1 polymer ?
#
loop_
_entity_poly.entity_id
_entity_poly.type
_entity_poly.pdbx_seq_one_letter_code
_entity_poly.pdbx_strand_id
1 'polypeptide(L)'
;MAKKDLVCPRCLESFPVPLVRSPRGGLEPMPVQRRSAWQRFSEGRWGGQPAPGPSSPARAAASDAVDAVPVCPNGHRLPPDYAARPTVVVGVVGLTGASKSTFLTVLIDALHAGALAPLGISVELDEYSADRFERLYHQPLLVEHRQLPVTVPLSVQGESPEPLTLVLRRTAQGGPERAMNVVLFDASGEQLYRKEDLGRFSKFLYEASAVLVVLSPGMFPGLQAVADPGEGALGMARPTQMLVNLADLLRSARGLRPDGYLQGVSTGVILSKADKLLARPDFPADTLRNPEISLGGLPRLFEDVRDNSARLVDFLEANGGSNLLTTLLTRLPDPTVHAVSATGSEAREGAYPSISPVGCLEPLLVLLARHGLLPSEGLDDDAAPRAAGDRLGR
;
A
#
# COMPACT_ATOMS: atom_id res chain seq x y z
N MET A 1 -19.76 16.73 -1.14
CA MET A 1 -18.99 15.53 -0.75
C MET A 1 -18.90 15.51 0.77
N ALA A 2 -19.39 14.47 1.44
CA ALA A 2 -19.18 14.30 2.88
C ALA A 2 -17.67 14.23 3.16
N LYS A 3 -17.21 14.95 4.17
CA LYS A 3 -15.80 14.92 4.59
C LYS A 3 -15.51 13.49 5.08
N LYS A 4 -14.62 12.78 4.42
CA LYS A 4 -14.21 11.43 4.84
C LYS A 4 -13.52 11.54 6.20
N ASP A 5 -13.89 10.71 7.14
CA ASP A 5 -13.24 10.66 8.44
C ASP A 5 -11.74 10.34 8.29
N LEU A 6 -10.95 10.86 9.20
CA LEU A 6 -9.53 10.54 9.30
C LEU A 6 -9.38 9.17 9.97
N VAL A 7 -8.37 8.43 9.58
CA VAL A 7 -8.03 7.13 10.17
C VAL A 7 -6.66 7.24 10.83
N CYS A 8 -6.56 6.90 12.11
CA CYS A 8 -5.27 6.87 12.77
C CYS A 8 -4.40 5.74 12.19
N PRO A 9 -3.19 6.01 11.70
CA PRO A 9 -2.34 4.97 11.11
C PRO A 9 -1.89 3.91 12.12
N ARG A 10 -1.99 4.18 13.43
CA ARG A 10 -1.52 3.25 14.49
C ARG A 10 -2.64 2.38 15.06
N CYS A 11 -3.77 2.96 15.42
CA CYS A 11 -4.89 2.21 16.04
C CYS A 11 -6.08 2.02 15.11
N LEU A 12 -6.05 2.60 13.90
CA LEU A 12 -7.10 2.52 12.88
C LEU A 12 -8.46 3.04 13.36
N GLU A 13 -8.46 3.87 14.40
CA GLU A 13 -9.66 4.56 14.84
C GLU A 13 -10.00 5.67 13.86
N SER A 14 -11.26 5.70 13.41
CA SER A 14 -11.78 6.76 12.56
C SER A 14 -12.26 7.93 13.40
N PHE A 15 -11.95 9.16 12.99
CA PHE A 15 -12.31 10.38 13.71
C PHE A 15 -12.45 11.57 12.75
N PRO A 16 -13.36 12.51 13.04
CA PRO A 16 -13.71 13.57 12.08
C PRO A 16 -12.66 14.70 11.98
N VAL A 17 -11.92 14.96 13.06
CA VAL A 17 -10.94 16.05 13.15
C VAL A 17 -9.75 15.64 14.02
N PRO A 18 -8.53 16.12 13.74
CA PRO A 18 -7.39 15.90 14.62
C PRO A 18 -7.64 16.53 15.98
N LEU A 19 -7.10 15.93 17.02
CA LEU A 19 -7.12 16.43 18.38
C LEU A 19 -5.73 16.93 18.77
N VAL A 20 -5.67 17.78 19.79
CA VAL A 20 -4.43 18.21 20.42
C VAL A 20 -4.54 18.00 21.92
N ARG A 21 -3.42 17.77 22.59
CA ARG A 21 -3.39 17.72 24.06
C ARG A 21 -3.53 19.13 24.63
N SER A 22 -4.57 19.34 25.41
CA SER A 22 -4.75 20.57 26.17
C SER A 22 -3.72 20.64 27.30
N PRO A 23 -3.25 21.85 27.67
CA PRO A 23 -2.45 22.06 28.89
C PRO A 23 -3.11 21.53 30.17
N ARG A 24 -4.43 21.37 30.17
CA ARG A 24 -5.23 20.80 31.27
C ARG A 24 -5.32 19.26 31.24
N GLY A 25 -4.62 18.58 30.32
CA GLY A 25 -4.54 17.13 30.23
C GLY A 25 -5.64 16.43 29.40
N GLY A 26 -6.60 17.18 28.89
CA GLY A 26 -7.65 16.66 27.98
C GLY A 26 -7.25 16.64 26.51
N LEU A 27 -8.07 15.99 25.67
CA LEU A 27 -7.99 16.07 24.22
C LEU A 27 -9.03 17.06 23.72
N GLU A 28 -8.60 18.05 22.94
CA GLU A 28 -9.46 19.08 22.36
C GLU A 28 -9.33 19.06 20.83
N PRO A 29 -10.39 19.40 20.06
CA PRO A 29 -10.27 19.52 18.61
C PRO A 29 -9.18 20.51 18.23
N MET A 30 -8.32 20.12 17.29
CA MET A 30 -7.28 20.99 16.79
C MET A 30 -7.92 22.25 16.19
N PRO A 31 -7.51 23.46 16.59
CA PRO A 31 -8.06 24.67 16.04
C PRO A 31 -7.79 24.71 14.54
N VAL A 32 -8.84 24.89 13.75
CA VAL A 32 -8.72 25.03 12.29
C VAL A 32 -7.90 26.27 12.02
N GLN A 33 -6.67 26.10 11.52
CA GLN A 33 -5.90 27.25 11.04
C GLN A 33 -6.67 27.89 9.89
N ARG A 34 -7.31 29.03 10.15
CA ARG A 34 -7.84 29.85 9.07
C ARG A 34 -6.63 30.30 8.24
N ARG A 35 -6.61 29.93 6.97
CA ARG A 35 -5.59 30.39 6.02
C ARG A 35 -5.32 31.89 6.27
N SER A 36 -4.07 32.26 6.49
CA SER A 36 -3.70 33.64 6.76
C SER A 36 -4.14 34.54 5.58
N ALA A 37 -4.37 35.81 5.86
CA ALA A 37 -4.73 36.75 4.79
C ALA A 37 -3.70 36.75 3.63
N TRP A 38 -2.44 36.47 3.94
CA TRP A 38 -1.35 36.30 2.97
C TRP A 38 -1.53 35.11 2.03
N GLN A 39 -1.98 33.96 2.51
CA GLN A 39 -2.25 32.79 1.66
C GLN A 39 -3.45 33.01 0.73
N ARG A 40 -4.39 33.86 1.10
CA ARG A 40 -5.50 34.30 0.23
C ARG A 40 -5.04 35.33 -0.79
N PHE A 41 -4.00 36.07 -0.53
CA PHE A 41 -3.46 37.11 -1.42
C PHE A 41 -2.67 36.52 -2.57
N SER A 42 -1.96 35.42 -2.37
CA SER A 42 -1.22 34.72 -3.42
C SER A 42 -2.11 33.98 -4.44
N GLU A 43 -3.40 33.81 -4.17
CA GLU A 43 -4.38 33.16 -5.04
C GLU A 43 -5.15 34.12 -5.97
N GLY A 44 -4.68 35.37 -6.15
CA GLY A 44 -5.04 36.22 -7.28
C GLY A 44 -6.46 36.82 -7.26
N ARG A 45 -6.91 37.46 -6.18
CA ARG A 45 -8.02 38.45 -6.24
C ARG A 45 -7.59 39.80 -5.71
N TRP A 46 -7.36 40.70 -6.62
CA TRP A 46 -7.17 42.12 -6.36
C TRP A 46 -8.51 42.78 -6.00
N GLY A 47 -8.55 43.52 -4.89
CA GLY A 47 -9.60 44.46 -4.59
C GLY A 47 -10.04 44.44 -3.11
N GLY A 48 -9.56 45.41 -2.33
CA GLY A 48 -10.11 45.79 -1.01
C GLY A 48 -9.05 46.10 0.05
N GLN A 49 -8.95 47.36 0.46
CA GLN A 49 -8.12 47.80 1.58
C GLN A 49 -8.56 47.13 2.90
N PRO A 50 -7.63 46.69 3.74
CA PRO A 50 -7.99 46.16 5.06
C PRO A 50 -8.28 47.29 6.04
N ALA A 51 -9.45 47.20 6.66
CA ALA A 51 -9.77 48.05 7.83
C ALA A 51 -8.96 47.61 9.06
N PRO A 52 -8.54 48.52 9.95
CA PRO A 52 -7.87 48.17 11.20
C PRO A 52 -8.84 47.46 12.13
N GLY A 53 -8.55 46.19 12.47
CA GLY A 53 -9.36 45.39 13.38
C GLY A 53 -8.89 45.55 14.83
N PRO A 54 -9.80 45.37 15.81
CA PRO A 54 -9.49 45.53 17.24
C PRO A 54 -8.57 44.40 17.72
N SER A 55 -7.67 44.77 18.65
CA SER A 55 -6.82 43.88 19.39
C SER A 55 -7.64 42.96 20.29
N SER A 56 -7.86 41.69 19.83
CA SER A 56 -8.57 40.67 20.60
C SER A 56 -7.61 39.69 21.27
N PRO A 57 -7.92 39.19 22.47
CA PRO A 57 -7.11 38.18 23.19
C PRO A 57 -6.98 36.83 22.46
N ALA A 58 -7.66 36.64 21.33
CA ALA A 58 -7.51 35.50 20.45
C ALA A 58 -6.13 35.36 19.79
N ARG A 59 -5.26 36.38 19.87
CA ARG A 59 -3.93 36.36 19.24
C ARG A 59 -2.90 35.57 20.06
N ALA A 60 -3.08 35.48 21.39
CA ALA A 60 -2.20 34.71 22.27
C ALA A 60 -2.47 33.18 22.12
N ALA A 61 -3.75 32.79 21.98
CA ALA A 61 -4.13 31.37 21.78
C ALA A 61 -3.73 30.82 20.39
N ALA A 62 -3.50 31.71 19.42
CA ALA A 62 -3.09 31.29 18.08
C ALA A 62 -1.58 31.02 17.96
N SER A 63 -0.74 31.59 18.85
CA SER A 63 0.70 31.33 18.85
C SER A 63 1.04 29.98 19.50
N ASP A 64 0.29 29.55 20.52
CA ASP A 64 0.50 28.27 21.20
C ASP A 64 -0.02 27.08 20.41
N ALA A 65 -0.85 27.31 19.36
CA ALA A 65 -1.39 26.27 18.52
C ALA A 65 -0.46 25.85 17.37
N VAL A 66 0.60 26.62 17.09
CA VAL A 66 1.54 26.35 15.99
C VAL A 66 2.42 25.12 16.28
N ASP A 67 2.68 24.84 17.57
CA ASP A 67 3.52 23.72 18.01
C ASP A 67 2.71 22.51 18.53
N ALA A 68 1.38 22.55 18.45
CA ALA A 68 0.56 21.47 18.97
C ALA A 68 0.59 20.27 18.01
N VAL A 69 1.20 19.19 18.46
CA VAL A 69 1.27 17.93 17.70
C VAL A 69 -0.14 17.31 17.58
N PRO A 70 -0.65 17.06 16.36
CA PRO A 70 -1.95 16.43 16.18
C PRO A 70 -1.94 15.00 16.72
N VAL A 71 -3.03 14.60 17.37
CA VAL A 71 -3.21 13.25 17.92
C VAL A 71 -4.59 12.70 17.54
N CYS A 72 -4.71 11.37 17.53
CA CYS A 72 -5.99 10.68 17.43
C CYS A 72 -6.70 10.62 18.80
N PRO A 73 -7.98 10.16 18.86
CA PRO A 73 -8.70 10.00 20.13
C PRO A 73 -7.98 9.13 21.17
N ASN A 74 -7.17 8.18 20.73
CA ASN A 74 -6.36 7.32 21.61
C ASN A 74 -4.98 7.91 21.95
N GLY A 75 -4.73 9.18 21.61
CA GLY A 75 -3.50 9.90 21.94
C GLY A 75 -2.28 9.56 21.10
N HIS A 76 -2.41 8.81 20.00
CA HIS A 76 -1.30 8.55 19.09
C HIS A 76 -0.97 9.83 18.30
N ARG A 77 0.30 10.19 18.27
CA ARG A 77 0.78 11.31 17.44
C ARG A 77 0.55 11.03 15.98
N LEU A 78 0.14 12.04 15.23
CA LEU A 78 -0.06 12.01 13.80
C LEU A 78 1.01 12.85 13.12
N PRO A 79 1.42 12.54 11.89
CA PRO A 79 2.30 13.42 11.12
C PRO A 79 1.73 14.83 11.02
N PRO A 80 2.58 15.87 10.97
CA PRO A 80 2.13 17.22 10.69
C PRO A 80 1.27 17.27 9.44
N ASP A 81 0.22 18.08 9.42
CA ASP A 81 -0.74 18.20 8.30
C ASP A 81 -1.41 16.89 7.84
N TYR A 82 -1.43 15.85 8.71
CA TYR A 82 -2.03 14.56 8.40
C TYR A 82 -3.46 14.71 7.86
N ALA A 83 -4.26 15.58 8.48
CA ALA A 83 -5.64 15.82 8.08
C ALA A 83 -5.81 16.61 6.77
N ALA A 84 -4.76 17.26 6.31
CA ALA A 84 -4.80 18.04 5.06
C ALA A 84 -4.52 17.17 3.82
N ARG A 85 -4.07 15.93 4.03
CA ARG A 85 -3.68 15.00 2.98
C ARG A 85 -4.65 13.82 2.91
N PRO A 86 -4.98 13.31 1.70
CA PRO A 86 -5.65 12.03 1.58
C PRO A 86 -4.77 10.92 2.14
N THR A 87 -5.40 9.94 2.79
CA THR A 87 -4.72 8.77 3.34
C THR A 87 -5.14 7.53 2.54
N VAL A 88 -4.14 6.80 2.05
CA VAL A 88 -4.28 5.51 1.38
C VAL A 88 -3.75 4.44 2.32
N VAL A 89 -4.62 3.57 2.78
CA VAL A 89 -4.27 2.41 3.61
C VAL A 89 -4.08 1.21 2.69
N VAL A 90 -2.87 0.66 2.68
CA VAL A 90 -2.47 -0.44 1.80
C VAL A 90 -2.21 -1.69 2.62
N GLY A 91 -2.99 -2.75 2.39
CA GLY A 91 -2.76 -4.08 2.93
C GLY A 91 -1.84 -4.91 2.08
N VAL A 92 -0.73 -5.34 2.64
CA VAL A 92 0.11 -6.35 1.99
C VAL A 92 -0.23 -7.71 2.61
N VAL A 93 -0.92 -8.55 1.84
CA VAL A 93 -1.51 -9.80 2.32
C VAL A 93 -0.93 -10.97 1.54
N GLY A 94 -0.59 -12.04 2.23
CA GLY A 94 -0.09 -13.27 1.59
C GLY A 94 0.28 -14.30 2.67
N LEU A 95 0.42 -15.55 2.27
CA LEU A 95 0.77 -16.63 3.18
C LEU A 95 2.18 -16.49 3.73
N THR A 96 2.45 -17.22 4.79
CA THR A 96 3.80 -17.37 5.35
C THR A 96 4.76 -17.85 4.26
N GLY A 97 5.96 -17.27 4.22
CA GLY A 97 6.97 -17.59 3.21
C GLY A 97 6.81 -16.84 1.87
N ALA A 98 5.72 -16.08 1.66
CA ALA A 98 5.52 -15.30 0.43
C ALA A 98 6.40 -14.03 0.33
N SER A 99 7.34 -13.80 1.23
CA SER A 99 8.28 -12.66 1.21
C SER A 99 7.66 -11.26 1.32
N LYS A 100 6.50 -11.11 1.98
CA LYS A 100 5.82 -9.83 2.17
C LYS A 100 6.70 -8.76 2.83
N SER A 101 7.24 -9.09 4.01
CA SER A 101 8.08 -8.17 4.80
C SER A 101 9.37 -7.81 4.06
N THR A 102 9.96 -8.77 3.34
CA THR A 102 11.14 -8.54 2.49
C THR A 102 10.81 -7.58 1.35
N PHE A 103 9.68 -7.79 0.65
CA PHE A 103 9.19 -6.88 -0.39
C PHE A 103 8.97 -5.47 0.15
N LEU A 104 8.28 -5.34 1.28
CA LEU A 104 8.04 -4.02 1.91
C LEU A 104 9.34 -3.33 2.28
N THR A 105 10.31 -4.07 2.79
CA THR A 105 11.61 -3.50 3.19
C THR A 105 12.34 -2.90 2.00
N VAL A 106 12.50 -3.66 0.92
CA VAL A 106 13.22 -3.18 -0.26
C VAL A 106 12.45 -2.09 -1.01
N LEU A 107 11.13 -2.12 -0.97
CA LEU A 107 10.29 -1.05 -1.52
C LEU A 107 10.52 0.27 -0.76
N ILE A 108 10.44 0.24 0.57
CA ILE A 108 10.60 1.45 1.39
C ILE A 108 12.03 1.98 1.29
N ASP A 109 13.03 1.12 1.25
CA ASP A 109 14.42 1.52 1.05
C ASP A 109 14.62 2.22 -0.30
N ALA A 110 14.10 1.65 -1.39
CA ALA A 110 14.15 2.27 -2.71
C ALA A 110 13.45 3.65 -2.73
N LEU A 111 12.33 3.79 -2.02
CA LEU A 111 11.62 5.06 -1.88
C LEU A 111 12.46 6.09 -1.12
N HIS A 112 13.12 5.68 -0.04
CA HIS A 112 14.05 6.51 0.73
C HIS A 112 15.27 6.92 -0.09
N ALA A 113 15.79 6.02 -0.91
CA ALA A 113 16.87 6.29 -1.85
C ALA A 113 16.48 7.22 -3.01
N GLY A 114 15.23 7.67 -3.05
CA GLY A 114 14.75 8.64 -4.05
C GLY A 114 14.32 8.03 -5.38
N ALA A 115 13.93 6.75 -5.41
CA ALA A 115 13.48 6.09 -6.64
C ALA A 115 12.32 6.80 -7.36
N LEU A 116 11.53 7.61 -6.65
CA LEU A 116 10.44 8.41 -7.24
C LEU A 116 10.83 9.86 -7.55
N ALA A 117 12.09 10.26 -7.35
CA ALA A 117 12.56 11.61 -7.66
C ALA A 117 12.36 12.02 -9.14
N PRO A 118 12.51 11.12 -10.15
CA PRO A 118 12.22 11.45 -11.54
C PRO A 118 10.75 11.84 -11.80
N LEU A 119 9.83 11.47 -10.89
CA LEU A 119 8.42 11.87 -10.94
C LEU A 119 8.12 13.15 -10.14
N GLY A 120 9.16 13.77 -9.57
CA GLY A 120 9.03 14.92 -8.66
C GLY A 120 8.42 14.55 -7.31
N ILE A 121 8.55 13.30 -6.88
CA ILE A 121 8.00 12.80 -5.62
C ILE A 121 9.13 12.62 -4.60
N SER A 122 9.00 13.29 -3.45
CA SER A 122 9.76 13.02 -2.24
C SER A 122 8.96 12.11 -1.31
N VAL A 123 9.67 11.26 -0.56
CA VAL A 123 9.07 10.29 0.37
C VAL A 123 9.74 10.44 1.74
N GLU A 124 8.93 10.52 2.77
CA GLU A 124 9.37 10.62 4.17
C GLU A 124 8.60 9.59 5.01
N LEU A 125 9.29 8.84 5.86
CA LEU A 125 8.65 8.08 6.94
C LEU A 125 8.33 9.03 8.09
N ASP A 126 7.20 8.81 8.78
CA ASP A 126 7.01 9.49 10.06
C ASP A 126 8.06 8.99 11.09
N GLU A 127 8.35 9.81 12.10
CA GLU A 127 9.42 9.56 13.07
C GLU A 127 9.33 8.15 13.71
N TYR A 128 8.12 7.73 14.03
CA TYR A 128 7.88 6.42 14.64
C TYR A 128 8.10 5.26 13.67
N SER A 129 7.63 5.43 12.44
CA SER A 129 7.81 4.43 11.38
C SER A 129 9.28 4.33 10.96
N ALA A 130 10.01 5.45 10.99
CA ALA A 130 11.45 5.48 10.65
C ALA A 130 12.29 4.65 11.62
N ASP A 131 12.12 4.87 12.95
CA ASP A 131 12.84 4.07 13.97
C ASP A 131 12.53 2.58 13.85
N ARG A 132 11.24 2.27 13.67
CA ARG A 132 10.79 0.89 13.54
C ARG A 132 11.30 0.23 12.26
N PHE A 133 11.23 0.95 11.12
CA PHE A 133 11.75 0.45 9.84
C PHE A 133 13.23 0.15 9.94
N GLU A 134 14.01 1.09 10.47
CA GLU A 134 15.45 0.93 10.64
C GLU A 134 15.79 -0.33 11.45
N ARG A 135 15.19 -0.47 12.63
CA ARG A 135 15.53 -1.52 13.58
C ARG A 135 15.03 -2.90 13.20
N LEU A 136 13.79 -3.01 12.69
CA LEU A 136 13.14 -4.32 12.47
C LEU A 136 13.27 -4.85 11.05
N TYR A 137 13.55 -3.96 10.09
CA TYR A 137 13.54 -4.31 8.67
C TYR A 137 14.85 -3.98 7.96
N HIS A 138 15.26 -2.71 7.98
CA HIS A 138 16.41 -2.23 7.22
C HIS A 138 17.71 -2.84 7.74
N GLN A 139 18.02 -2.68 9.02
CA GLN A 139 19.25 -3.19 9.63
C GLN A 139 19.41 -4.71 9.43
N PRO A 140 18.42 -5.56 9.76
CA PRO A 140 18.60 -7.01 9.59
C PRO A 140 18.73 -7.43 8.13
N LEU A 141 17.88 -6.88 7.22
CA LEU A 141 17.86 -7.34 5.85
C LEU A 141 18.92 -6.68 4.99
N LEU A 142 18.99 -5.35 4.96
CA LEU A 142 19.78 -4.61 3.97
C LEU A 142 21.21 -4.35 4.41
N VAL A 143 21.45 -4.26 5.72
CA VAL A 143 22.80 -4.06 6.26
C VAL A 143 23.46 -5.39 6.62
N GLU A 144 22.76 -6.27 7.33
CA GLU A 144 23.32 -7.55 7.79
C GLU A 144 23.04 -8.70 6.82
N HIS A 145 22.27 -8.44 5.77
CA HIS A 145 21.84 -9.43 4.76
C HIS A 145 21.13 -10.66 5.35
N ARG A 146 20.58 -10.54 6.56
CA ARG A 146 19.88 -11.65 7.21
C ARG A 146 18.44 -11.77 6.71
N GLN A 147 17.99 -13.00 6.59
CA GLN A 147 16.58 -13.27 6.32
C GLN A 147 15.72 -12.73 7.47
N LEU A 148 14.68 -11.97 7.12
CA LEU A 148 13.73 -11.48 8.13
C LEU A 148 12.98 -12.66 8.77
N PRO A 149 12.67 -12.56 10.07
CA PRO A 149 11.85 -13.55 10.72
C PRO A 149 10.47 -13.65 10.04
N VAL A 150 9.90 -14.83 10.08
CA VAL A 150 8.55 -15.06 9.54
C VAL A 150 7.56 -14.16 10.26
N THR A 151 6.68 -13.49 9.50
CA THR A 151 5.56 -12.72 10.06
C THR A 151 4.65 -13.65 10.85
N VAL A 152 4.71 -13.55 12.17
CA VAL A 152 3.94 -14.45 13.07
C VAL A 152 2.50 -13.94 13.19
N PRO A 153 1.50 -14.82 13.14
CA PRO A 153 0.11 -14.45 13.39
C PRO A 153 -0.07 -13.75 14.74
N LEU A 154 -0.93 -12.73 14.78
CA LEU A 154 -1.25 -11.94 15.99
C LEU A 154 -1.66 -12.78 17.20
N SER A 155 -2.28 -13.93 16.97
CA SER A 155 -2.70 -14.87 18.02
C SER A 155 -1.56 -15.40 18.89
N VAL A 156 -0.31 -15.29 18.41
CA VAL A 156 0.87 -15.82 19.09
C VAL A 156 1.62 -14.77 19.90
N GLN A 157 1.57 -13.50 19.50
CA GLN A 157 2.39 -12.45 20.13
C GLN A 157 1.62 -11.39 20.93
N GLY A 158 0.29 -11.37 20.86
CA GLY A 158 -0.52 -10.36 21.58
C GLY A 158 -0.35 -8.91 21.06
N GLU A 159 0.63 -8.64 20.21
CA GLU A 159 0.89 -7.32 19.60
C GLU A 159 0.46 -7.32 18.15
N SER A 160 -0.32 -6.32 17.77
CA SER A 160 -0.69 -6.09 16.37
C SER A 160 0.54 -5.62 15.59
N PRO A 161 0.81 -6.14 14.37
CA PRO A 161 1.81 -5.53 13.51
C PRO A 161 1.41 -4.07 13.30
N GLU A 162 2.29 -3.17 13.73
CA GLU A 162 2.05 -1.75 13.57
C GLU A 162 2.40 -1.33 12.14
N PRO A 163 1.56 -0.53 11.50
CA PRO A 163 1.79 -0.08 10.14
C PRO A 163 3.00 0.85 10.04
N LEU A 164 3.54 0.96 8.83
CA LEU A 164 4.54 1.97 8.46
C LEU A 164 3.84 3.10 7.70
N THR A 165 4.05 4.32 8.13
CA THR A 165 3.41 5.51 7.55
C THR A 165 4.43 6.32 6.77
N LEU A 166 4.14 6.54 5.49
CA LEU A 166 4.93 7.39 4.60
C LEU A 166 4.12 8.61 4.21
N VAL A 167 4.81 9.72 4.05
CA VAL A 167 4.28 10.94 3.44
C VAL A 167 4.93 11.10 2.07
N LEU A 168 4.13 11.05 1.03
CA LEU A 168 4.56 11.30 -0.33
C LEU A 168 4.15 12.72 -0.73
N ARG A 169 5.10 13.51 -1.22
CA ARG A 169 4.86 14.87 -1.73
C ARG A 169 5.31 14.95 -3.17
N ARG A 170 4.40 15.35 -4.05
CA ARG A 170 4.70 15.56 -5.46
C ARG A 170 4.67 17.03 -5.77
N THR A 171 5.79 17.56 -6.24
CA THR A 171 5.90 18.92 -6.74
C THR A 171 5.84 18.89 -8.27
N ALA A 172 4.74 19.37 -8.85
CA ALA A 172 4.64 19.53 -10.29
C ALA A 172 5.25 20.88 -10.70
N GLN A 173 6.04 20.90 -11.77
CA GLN A 173 6.53 22.19 -12.33
C GLN A 173 5.32 23.05 -12.72
N GLY A 174 5.16 24.19 -12.02
CA GLY A 174 4.07 25.14 -12.30
C GLY A 174 2.66 24.72 -11.81
N GLY A 175 2.52 23.60 -11.10
CA GLY A 175 1.26 23.12 -10.55
C GLY A 175 1.21 23.14 -9.03
N PRO A 176 0.01 22.93 -8.43
CA PRO A 176 -0.10 22.82 -6.98
C PRO A 176 0.62 21.56 -6.48
N GLU A 177 1.26 21.67 -5.33
CA GLU A 177 1.80 20.52 -4.61
C GLU A 177 0.68 19.53 -4.29
N ARG A 178 0.89 18.26 -4.60
CA ARG A 178 0.02 17.16 -4.18
C ARG A 178 0.76 16.34 -3.14
N ALA A 179 0.09 16.00 -2.05
CA ALA A 179 0.66 15.16 -1.03
C ALA A 179 -0.34 14.10 -0.58
N MET A 180 0.18 12.95 -0.14
CA MET A 180 -0.60 11.78 0.27
C MET A 180 0.06 11.10 1.45
N ASN A 181 -0.73 10.63 2.41
CA ASN A 181 -0.25 9.68 3.41
C ASN A 181 -0.46 8.27 2.87
N VAL A 182 0.56 7.43 2.93
CA VAL A 182 0.47 6.00 2.60
C VAL A 182 0.76 5.21 3.87
N VAL A 183 -0.20 4.40 4.30
CA VAL A 183 -0.10 3.55 5.47
C VAL A 183 0.05 2.12 4.99
N LEU A 184 1.24 1.54 5.13
CA LEU A 184 1.56 0.19 4.72
C LEU A 184 1.40 -0.78 5.89
N PHE A 185 0.65 -1.83 5.70
CA PHE A 185 0.38 -2.82 6.72
C PHE A 185 0.76 -4.22 6.25
N ASP A 186 1.76 -4.83 6.93
CA ASP A 186 2.18 -6.21 6.67
C ASP A 186 1.26 -7.19 7.40
N ALA A 187 0.42 -7.87 6.63
CA ALA A 187 -0.62 -8.74 7.14
C ALA A 187 -0.34 -10.22 6.85
N SER A 188 -0.38 -11.05 7.89
CA SER A 188 -0.32 -12.50 7.70
C SER A 188 -1.63 -13.03 7.10
N GLY A 189 -1.54 -13.67 5.93
CA GLY A 189 -2.69 -14.29 5.27
C GLY A 189 -3.33 -15.43 6.08
N GLU A 190 -2.60 -16.04 7.02
CA GLU A 190 -3.10 -17.08 7.90
C GLU A 190 -4.21 -16.58 8.83
N GLN A 191 -4.20 -15.31 9.19
CA GLN A 191 -5.26 -14.70 10.01
C GLN A 191 -6.61 -14.65 9.30
N LEU A 192 -6.60 -14.64 7.96
CA LEU A 192 -7.83 -14.68 7.15
C LEU A 192 -8.56 -16.03 7.22
N TYR A 193 -7.91 -17.11 7.67
CA TYR A 193 -8.57 -18.41 7.82
C TYR A 193 -9.39 -18.53 9.11
N ARG A 194 -8.99 -17.83 10.16
CA ARG A 194 -9.60 -17.93 11.48
C ARG A 194 -10.49 -16.73 11.74
N LYS A 195 -11.78 -16.86 11.49
CA LYS A 195 -12.75 -15.77 11.74
C LYS A 195 -12.71 -15.24 13.20
N GLU A 196 -12.21 -16.02 14.12
CA GLU A 196 -12.08 -15.70 15.55
C GLU A 196 -10.91 -14.75 15.84
N ASP A 197 -9.85 -14.76 15.00
CA ASP A 197 -8.64 -13.93 15.16
C ASP A 197 -8.73 -12.56 14.47
N LEU A 198 -9.89 -12.21 13.90
CA LEU A 198 -10.08 -11.06 13.05
C LEU A 198 -10.09 -9.70 13.76
N GLY A 199 -10.07 -9.62 15.07
CA GLY A 199 -10.24 -8.43 15.89
C GLY A 199 -9.63 -7.11 15.31
N ARG A 200 -8.34 -6.87 15.52
CA ARG A 200 -7.63 -5.68 14.98
C ARG A 200 -7.37 -5.77 13.49
N PHE A 201 -7.15 -6.98 12.97
CA PHE A 201 -6.90 -7.22 11.55
C PHE A 201 -8.11 -6.85 10.69
N SER A 202 -9.33 -7.12 11.18
CA SER A 202 -10.54 -6.68 10.49
C SER A 202 -10.61 -5.16 10.39
N LYS A 203 -10.30 -4.42 11.46
CA LYS A 203 -10.28 -2.93 11.42
C LYS A 203 -9.38 -2.40 10.31
N PHE A 204 -8.19 -2.99 10.15
CA PHE A 204 -7.28 -2.60 9.09
C PHE A 204 -7.87 -2.83 7.69
N LEU A 205 -8.44 -4.02 7.42
CA LEU A 205 -9.11 -4.31 6.16
C LEU A 205 -10.35 -3.43 5.93
N TYR A 206 -11.03 -3.02 7.02
CA TYR A 206 -12.14 -2.08 6.94
C TYR A 206 -11.71 -0.73 6.35
N GLU A 207 -10.54 -0.25 6.69
CA GLU A 207 -10.01 1.03 6.23
C GLU A 207 -9.15 0.91 4.95
N ALA A 208 -8.80 -0.31 4.52
CA ALA A 208 -7.96 -0.51 3.36
C ALA A 208 -8.58 0.08 2.09
N SER A 209 -7.87 1.01 1.47
CA SER A 209 -8.18 1.55 0.14
C SER A 209 -7.42 0.84 -0.98
N ALA A 210 -6.41 0.06 -0.62
CA ALA A 210 -5.66 -0.77 -1.56
C ALA A 210 -5.21 -2.08 -0.91
N VAL A 211 -5.03 -3.12 -1.71
CA VAL A 211 -4.49 -4.42 -1.29
C VAL A 211 -3.43 -4.88 -2.28
N LEU A 212 -2.28 -5.30 -1.75
CA LEU A 212 -1.25 -6.02 -2.48
C LEU A 212 -1.28 -7.48 -2.02
N VAL A 213 -1.72 -8.37 -2.90
CA VAL A 213 -1.75 -9.82 -2.63
C VAL A 213 -0.43 -10.42 -3.09
N VAL A 214 0.33 -10.98 -2.16
CA VAL A 214 1.63 -11.58 -2.45
C VAL A 214 1.49 -13.10 -2.57
N LEU A 215 1.78 -13.60 -3.76
CA LEU A 215 1.76 -15.01 -4.11
C LEU A 215 3.19 -15.48 -4.38
N SER A 216 3.55 -16.68 -3.92
CA SER A 216 4.84 -17.29 -4.22
C SER A 216 4.69 -18.47 -5.19
N PRO A 217 5.75 -18.87 -5.92
CA PRO A 217 5.71 -19.99 -6.85
C PRO A 217 5.16 -21.28 -6.23
N GLY A 218 5.46 -21.55 -4.96
CA GLY A 218 4.99 -22.74 -4.25
C GLY A 218 3.46 -22.85 -4.10
N MET A 219 2.72 -21.78 -4.38
CA MET A 219 1.27 -21.79 -4.39
C MET A 219 0.66 -22.36 -5.67
N PHE A 220 1.47 -22.66 -6.68
CA PHE A 220 1.05 -23.17 -7.98
C PHE A 220 1.60 -24.58 -8.21
N PRO A 221 0.78 -25.56 -8.59
CA PRO A 221 1.22 -26.96 -8.76
C PRO A 221 2.38 -27.12 -9.74
N GLY A 222 2.32 -26.41 -10.88
CA GLY A 222 3.35 -26.47 -11.92
C GLY A 222 4.65 -25.78 -11.54
N LEU A 223 4.69 -25.04 -10.41
CA LEU A 223 5.86 -24.27 -9.98
C LEU A 223 6.50 -24.79 -8.67
N GLN A 224 5.99 -25.88 -8.11
CA GLN A 224 6.49 -26.42 -6.84
C GLN A 224 7.96 -26.84 -6.89
N ALA A 225 8.47 -27.23 -8.06
CA ALA A 225 9.87 -27.61 -8.22
C ALA A 225 10.87 -26.47 -7.96
N VAL A 226 10.42 -25.20 -8.05
CA VAL A 226 11.23 -24.01 -7.81
C VAL A 226 10.85 -23.32 -6.49
N ALA A 227 9.91 -23.88 -5.73
CA ALA A 227 9.47 -23.34 -4.45
C ALA A 227 10.52 -23.58 -3.35
N ASP A 228 10.50 -22.72 -2.33
CA ASP A 228 11.30 -22.97 -1.14
C ASP A 228 10.75 -24.18 -0.37
N PRO A 229 11.62 -24.90 0.36
CA PRO A 229 11.21 -26.01 1.21
C PRO A 229 10.10 -25.54 2.17
N GLY A 230 8.95 -26.23 2.14
CA GLY A 230 7.78 -25.95 3.00
C GLY A 230 6.76 -24.98 2.43
N GLU A 231 7.00 -24.24 1.34
CA GLU A 231 5.99 -23.38 0.73
C GLU A 231 4.76 -24.15 0.24
N GLY A 232 4.93 -25.30 -0.36
CA GLY A 232 3.85 -26.14 -0.87
C GLY A 232 3.13 -27.00 0.18
N ALA A 233 3.66 -27.11 1.40
CA ALA A 233 3.15 -28.00 2.43
C ALA A 233 1.74 -27.62 2.97
N LEU A 234 1.31 -26.39 2.71
CA LEU A 234 0.02 -25.87 3.20
C LEU A 234 -1.19 -26.21 2.29
N GLY A 235 -0.96 -26.84 1.14
CA GLY A 235 -2.01 -27.25 0.20
C GLY A 235 -2.63 -26.09 -0.61
N MET A 236 -3.09 -26.41 -1.81
CA MET A 236 -3.66 -25.48 -2.81
C MET A 236 -4.95 -24.77 -2.35
N ALA A 237 -5.72 -25.35 -1.44
CA ALA A 237 -6.99 -24.78 -1.01
C ALA A 237 -6.81 -23.47 -0.21
N ARG A 238 -5.69 -23.28 0.44
CA ARG A 238 -5.47 -22.14 1.33
C ARG A 238 -5.33 -20.80 0.63
N PRO A 239 -4.54 -20.62 -0.45
CA PRO A 239 -4.47 -19.34 -1.15
C PRO A 239 -5.83 -18.88 -1.69
N THR A 240 -6.60 -19.79 -2.28
CA THR A 240 -7.96 -19.50 -2.79
C THR A 240 -8.90 -19.09 -1.66
N GLN A 241 -8.90 -19.83 -0.54
CA GLN A 241 -9.73 -19.50 0.62
C GLN A 241 -9.33 -18.16 1.25
N MET A 242 -8.04 -17.85 1.31
CA MET A 242 -7.54 -16.55 1.74
C MET A 242 -8.14 -15.42 0.89
N LEU A 243 -8.13 -15.54 -0.43
CA LEU A 243 -8.71 -14.54 -1.33
C LEU A 243 -10.22 -14.39 -1.14
N VAL A 244 -10.94 -15.50 -1.00
CA VAL A 244 -12.40 -15.48 -0.71
C VAL A 244 -12.66 -14.69 0.57
N ASN A 245 -11.97 -15.06 1.66
CA ASN A 245 -12.17 -14.41 2.95
C ASN A 245 -11.75 -12.94 2.94
N LEU A 246 -10.65 -12.60 2.24
CA LEU A 246 -10.22 -11.21 2.03
C LEU A 246 -11.30 -10.39 1.34
N ALA A 247 -11.82 -10.89 0.22
CA ALA A 247 -12.85 -10.20 -0.55
C ALA A 247 -14.15 -10.04 0.25
N ASP A 248 -14.56 -11.05 1.00
CA ASP A 248 -15.76 -11.01 1.83
C ASP A 248 -15.61 -10.01 3.00
N LEU A 249 -14.44 -9.92 3.60
CA LEU A 249 -14.14 -8.92 4.63
C LEU A 249 -14.16 -7.50 4.05
N LEU A 250 -13.53 -7.28 2.90
CA LEU A 250 -13.53 -5.98 2.23
C LEU A 250 -14.96 -5.55 1.82
N ARG A 251 -15.83 -6.48 1.41
CA ARG A 251 -17.25 -6.21 1.14
C ARG A 251 -18.02 -5.88 2.42
N SER A 252 -17.87 -6.70 3.45
CA SER A 252 -18.49 -6.50 4.74
C SER A 252 -18.14 -5.13 5.32
N ALA A 253 -16.88 -4.75 5.23
CA ALA A 253 -16.37 -3.44 5.65
C ALA A 253 -17.10 -2.25 5.00
N ARG A 254 -17.59 -2.44 3.78
CA ARG A 254 -18.28 -1.42 2.99
C ARG A 254 -19.80 -1.56 3.03
N GLY A 255 -20.31 -2.46 3.86
CA GLY A 255 -21.75 -2.74 3.94
C GLY A 255 -22.32 -3.34 2.65
N LEU A 256 -21.47 -3.95 1.81
CA LEU A 256 -21.87 -4.56 0.56
C LEU A 256 -22.42 -5.97 0.78
N ARG A 257 -23.30 -6.42 -0.09
CA ARG A 257 -23.73 -7.82 -0.13
C ARG A 257 -22.55 -8.74 -0.51
N PRO A 258 -22.61 -10.04 -0.20
CA PRO A 258 -21.54 -11.00 -0.54
C PRO A 258 -21.21 -11.07 -2.05
N ASP A 259 -22.19 -10.81 -2.91
CA ASP A 259 -22.12 -10.74 -4.38
C ASP A 259 -21.89 -9.33 -4.92
N GLY A 260 -21.88 -8.31 -4.04
CA GLY A 260 -21.73 -6.91 -4.41
C GLY A 260 -20.37 -6.61 -5.03
N TYR A 261 -20.35 -5.77 -6.08
CA TYR A 261 -19.12 -5.31 -6.70
C TYR A 261 -18.30 -4.45 -5.74
N LEU A 262 -17.04 -4.84 -5.52
CA LEU A 262 -16.15 -4.17 -4.60
C LEU A 262 -15.56 -2.90 -5.25
N GLN A 263 -16.13 -1.75 -4.92
CA GLN A 263 -15.65 -0.45 -5.39
C GLN A 263 -14.70 0.22 -4.39
N GLY A 264 -13.81 1.09 -4.89
CA GLY A 264 -12.95 1.95 -4.07
C GLY A 264 -11.80 1.22 -3.36
N VAL A 265 -11.48 0.01 -3.82
CA VAL A 265 -10.26 -0.72 -3.42
C VAL A 265 -9.43 -0.96 -4.65
N SER A 266 -8.18 -0.52 -4.65
CA SER A 266 -7.23 -0.87 -5.69
C SER A 266 -6.56 -2.20 -5.37
N THR A 267 -6.41 -3.08 -6.35
CA THR A 267 -5.79 -4.39 -6.15
C THR A 267 -4.54 -4.53 -7.00
N GLY A 268 -3.44 -4.93 -6.38
CA GLY A 268 -2.23 -5.41 -7.05
C GLY A 268 -1.92 -6.84 -6.59
N VAL A 269 -1.38 -7.64 -7.49
CA VAL A 269 -0.93 -9.01 -7.21
C VAL A 269 0.55 -9.10 -7.49
N ILE A 270 1.30 -9.57 -6.54
CA ILE A 270 2.75 -9.71 -6.61
C ILE A 270 3.08 -11.20 -6.70
N LEU A 271 3.60 -11.63 -7.85
CA LEU A 271 4.29 -12.91 -7.97
C LEU A 271 5.72 -12.71 -7.44
N SER A 272 5.89 -13.03 -6.17
CA SER A 272 7.18 -12.89 -5.47
C SER A 272 8.17 -13.97 -5.87
N LYS A 273 9.47 -13.76 -5.55
CA LYS A 273 10.55 -14.73 -5.86
C LYS A 273 10.60 -15.10 -7.35
N ALA A 274 10.25 -14.15 -8.22
CA ALA A 274 10.19 -14.38 -9.66
C ALA A 274 11.57 -14.65 -10.28
N ASP A 275 12.67 -14.30 -9.60
CA ASP A 275 14.04 -14.70 -9.97
C ASP A 275 14.21 -16.22 -10.09
N LYS A 276 13.50 -17.00 -9.27
CA LYS A 276 13.52 -18.47 -9.35
C LYS A 276 12.89 -19.03 -10.64
N LEU A 277 12.07 -18.24 -11.31
CA LEU A 277 11.38 -18.61 -12.53
C LEU A 277 12.21 -18.34 -13.78
N LEU A 278 13.29 -17.56 -13.70
CA LEU A 278 14.10 -17.16 -14.86
C LEU A 278 14.71 -18.33 -15.64
N ALA A 279 14.95 -19.47 -14.99
CA ALA A 279 15.45 -20.68 -15.66
C ALA A 279 14.34 -21.46 -16.42
N ARG A 280 13.09 -21.09 -16.29
CA ARG A 280 11.96 -21.73 -16.95
C ARG A 280 11.73 -21.13 -18.33
N PRO A 281 11.65 -21.94 -19.38
CA PRO A 281 11.44 -21.43 -20.74
C PRO A 281 10.04 -20.87 -21.00
N ASP A 282 9.04 -21.26 -20.19
CA ASP A 282 7.66 -20.79 -20.26
C ASP A 282 7.41 -19.51 -19.45
N PHE A 283 8.34 -19.09 -18.60
CA PHE A 283 8.21 -17.84 -17.85
C PHE A 283 8.50 -16.62 -18.74
N PRO A 284 7.63 -15.61 -18.77
CA PRO A 284 7.86 -14.38 -19.51
C PRO A 284 8.93 -13.52 -18.81
N ALA A 285 10.20 -13.86 -18.94
CA ALA A 285 11.32 -13.33 -18.18
C ALA A 285 11.49 -11.81 -18.28
N ASP A 286 11.09 -11.21 -19.40
CA ASP A 286 11.11 -9.76 -19.63
C ASP A 286 10.09 -8.99 -18.78
N THR A 287 9.13 -9.66 -18.15
CA THR A 287 8.22 -9.06 -17.17
C THR A 287 8.91 -8.77 -15.83
N LEU A 288 10.00 -9.47 -15.51
CA LEU A 288 10.81 -9.23 -14.33
C LEU A 288 11.90 -8.20 -14.64
N ARG A 289 11.56 -6.93 -14.49
CA ARG A 289 12.46 -5.80 -14.79
C ARG A 289 12.21 -4.63 -13.85
N ASN A 290 13.20 -3.76 -13.72
CA ASN A 290 12.98 -2.45 -13.13
C ASN A 290 12.49 -1.50 -14.23
N PRO A 291 11.31 -0.87 -14.05
CA PRO A 291 10.79 0.05 -15.04
C PRO A 291 11.68 1.31 -15.13
N GLU A 292 11.82 1.87 -16.32
CA GLU A 292 12.34 3.22 -16.48
C GLU A 292 11.28 4.22 -16.03
N ILE A 293 11.61 4.99 -14.97
CA ILE A 293 10.67 5.89 -14.33
C ILE A 293 10.92 7.32 -14.80
N SER A 294 9.96 7.86 -15.56
CA SER A 294 9.91 9.27 -15.94
C SER A 294 8.47 9.71 -16.08
N LEU A 295 8.19 10.99 -15.84
CA LEU A 295 6.82 11.51 -15.88
C LEU A 295 6.19 11.34 -17.27
N GLY A 296 6.94 11.60 -18.34
CA GLY A 296 6.48 11.44 -19.73
C GLY A 296 6.36 9.98 -20.17
N GLY A 297 7.03 9.05 -19.48
CA GLY A 297 7.02 7.63 -19.77
C GLY A 297 5.90 6.85 -19.03
N LEU A 298 5.19 7.49 -18.09
CA LEU A 298 4.16 6.80 -17.30
C LEU A 298 3.05 6.15 -18.13
N PRO A 299 2.47 6.79 -19.18
CA PRO A 299 1.42 6.14 -19.95
C PRO A 299 1.89 4.82 -20.56
N ARG A 300 3.07 4.82 -21.19
CA ARG A 300 3.66 3.61 -21.76
C ARG A 300 3.99 2.56 -20.70
N LEU A 301 4.50 2.99 -19.55
CA LEU A 301 4.77 2.08 -18.43
C LEU A 301 3.48 1.37 -18.01
N PHE A 302 2.37 2.08 -17.93
CA PHE A 302 1.09 1.49 -17.53
C PHE A 302 0.48 0.59 -18.61
N GLU A 303 0.68 0.89 -19.89
CA GLU A 303 0.37 -0.04 -20.99
C GLU A 303 1.19 -1.33 -20.87
N ASP A 304 2.51 -1.21 -20.66
CA ASP A 304 3.39 -2.36 -20.43
C ASP A 304 2.95 -3.18 -19.20
N VAL A 305 2.51 -2.52 -18.12
CA VAL A 305 1.99 -3.21 -16.91
C VAL A 305 0.78 -4.06 -17.26
N ARG A 306 -0.16 -3.55 -18.06
CA ARG A 306 -1.35 -4.33 -18.46
C ARG A 306 -0.97 -5.55 -19.30
N ASP A 307 -0.12 -5.36 -20.29
CA ASP A 307 0.33 -6.42 -21.17
C ASP A 307 1.12 -7.49 -20.39
N ASN A 308 2.02 -7.07 -19.51
CA ASN A 308 2.78 -7.97 -18.64
C ASN A 308 1.86 -8.70 -17.66
N SER A 309 0.86 -8.02 -17.10
CA SER A 309 -0.13 -8.62 -16.22
C SER A 309 -0.90 -9.74 -16.92
N ALA A 310 -1.34 -9.53 -18.17
CA ALA A 310 -2.03 -10.55 -18.95
C ALA A 310 -1.13 -11.78 -19.20
N ARG A 311 0.13 -11.56 -19.59
CA ARG A 311 1.11 -12.64 -19.82
C ARG A 311 1.42 -13.42 -18.55
N LEU A 312 1.51 -12.75 -17.40
CA LEU A 312 1.71 -13.42 -16.12
C LEU A 312 0.48 -14.23 -15.69
N VAL A 313 -0.74 -13.72 -15.94
CA VAL A 313 -1.98 -14.49 -15.73
C VAL A 313 -1.97 -15.77 -16.58
N ASP A 314 -1.69 -15.68 -17.88
CA ASP A 314 -1.62 -16.84 -18.79
C ASP A 314 -0.56 -17.86 -18.31
N PHE A 315 0.60 -17.39 -17.89
CA PHE A 315 1.67 -18.23 -17.30
C PHE A 315 1.21 -18.96 -16.03
N LEU A 316 0.56 -18.24 -15.12
CA LEU A 316 0.08 -18.82 -13.86
C LEU A 316 -1.09 -19.81 -14.09
N GLU A 317 -1.97 -19.54 -15.06
CA GLU A 317 -3.03 -20.48 -15.46
C GLU A 317 -2.44 -21.78 -16.00
N ALA A 318 -1.48 -21.69 -16.92
CA ALA A 318 -0.79 -22.85 -17.49
C ALA A 318 -0.06 -23.69 -16.42
N ASN A 319 0.31 -23.08 -15.30
CA ASN A 319 0.96 -23.73 -14.16
C ASN A 319 -0.02 -24.14 -13.03
N GLY A 320 -1.30 -24.29 -13.35
CA GLY A 320 -2.31 -24.84 -12.45
C GLY A 320 -2.95 -23.80 -11.52
N GLY A 321 -2.84 -22.52 -11.84
CA GLY A 321 -3.39 -21.41 -11.07
C GLY A 321 -4.86 -21.07 -11.34
N SER A 322 -5.55 -21.75 -12.25
CA SER A 322 -6.87 -21.37 -12.77
C SER A 322 -7.89 -21.05 -11.66
N ASN A 323 -8.02 -21.91 -10.63
CA ASN A 323 -8.97 -21.66 -9.53
C ASN A 323 -8.64 -20.42 -8.70
N LEU A 324 -7.34 -20.22 -8.44
CA LEU A 324 -6.84 -19.06 -7.68
C LEU A 324 -7.07 -17.78 -8.47
N LEU A 325 -6.71 -17.78 -9.76
CA LEU A 325 -6.85 -16.63 -10.65
C LEU A 325 -8.31 -16.30 -10.93
N THR A 326 -9.18 -17.30 -11.17
CA THR A 326 -10.62 -17.08 -11.29
C THR A 326 -11.18 -16.40 -10.05
N THR A 327 -10.80 -16.87 -8.86
CA THR A 327 -11.22 -16.25 -7.60
C THR A 327 -10.72 -14.81 -7.50
N LEU A 328 -9.47 -14.57 -7.82
CA LEU A 328 -8.85 -13.25 -7.79
C LEU A 328 -9.55 -12.28 -8.74
N LEU A 329 -9.69 -12.66 -10.02
CA LEU A 329 -10.27 -11.81 -11.07
C LEU A 329 -11.77 -11.55 -10.89
N THR A 330 -12.50 -12.48 -10.25
CA THR A 330 -13.95 -12.33 -10.04
C THR A 330 -14.30 -11.65 -8.73
N ARG A 331 -13.42 -11.70 -7.73
CA ARG A 331 -13.70 -11.23 -6.38
C ARG A 331 -13.05 -9.91 -6.03
N LEU A 332 -11.94 -9.55 -6.67
CA LEU A 332 -11.19 -8.31 -6.45
C LEU A 332 -11.26 -7.42 -7.69
N PRO A 333 -11.36 -6.08 -7.51
CA PRO A 333 -11.50 -5.16 -8.63
C PRO A 333 -10.17 -4.97 -9.38
N ASP A 334 -10.22 -5.07 -10.70
CA ASP A 334 -9.15 -4.77 -11.67
C ASP A 334 -7.72 -5.09 -11.18
N PRO A 335 -7.43 -6.33 -10.79
CA PRO A 335 -6.11 -6.68 -10.29
C PRO A 335 -5.07 -6.62 -11.42
N THR A 336 -3.94 -5.98 -11.14
CA THR A 336 -2.74 -6.07 -11.98
C THR A 336 -1.76 -7.07 -11.36
N VAL A 337 -1.16 -7.95 -12.17
CA VAL A 337 -0.18 -8.94 -11.73
C VAL A 337 1.23 -8.47 -12.09
N HIS A 338 2.14 -8.51 -11.11
CA HIS A 338 3.50 -8.03 -11.23
C HIS A 338 4.50 -9.12 -10.85
N ALA A 339 5.52 -9.34 -11.67
CA ALA A 339 6.65 -10.19 -11.30
C ALA A 339 7.65 -9.40 -10.44
N VAL A 340 7.98 -9.93 -9.27
CA VAL A 340 8.84 -9.24 -8.32
C VAL A 340 9.88 -10.20 -7.74
N SER A 341 11.13 -9.76 -7.71
CA SER A 341 12.18 -10.36 -6.90
C SER A 341 12.66 -9.33 -5.88
N ALA A 342 12.41 -9.56 -4.60
CA ALA A 342 12.78 -8.63 -3.56
C ALA A 342 14.28 -8.68 -3.21
N THR A 343 14.93 -9.82 -3.41
CA THR A 343 16.34 -10.01 -3.04
C THR A 343 17.26 -10.32 -4.24
N GLY A 344 16.69 -10.80 -5.35
CA GLY A 344 17.46 -11.22 -6.53
C GLY A 344 18.25 -12.52 -6.32
N SER A 345 18.19 -13.11 -5.14
CA SER A 345 18.93 -14.31 -4.77
C SER A 345 18.24 -15.06 -3.62
N GLU A 346 18.56 -16.36 -3.51
CA GLU A 346 18.13 -17.16 -2.35
C GLU A 346 19.02 -16.94 -1.13
N ALA A 347 18.39 -17.00 0.05
CA ALA A 347 19.13 -17.05 1.31
C ALA A 347 19.85 -18.40 1.46
N ARG A 348 21.09 -18.37 1.94
CA ARG A 348 21.88 -19.53 2.33
C ARG A 348 22.16 -19.42 3.81
N GLU A 349 21.83 -20.45 4.57
CA GLU A 349 22.01 -20.46 6.04
C GLU A 349 21.41 -19.21 6.74
N GLY A 350 20.27 -18.73 6.23
CA GLY A 350 19.57 -17.56 6.79
C GLY A 350 20.13 -16.19 6.37
N ALA A 351 21.12 -16.13 5.45
CA ALA A 351 21.68 -14.90 4.93
C ALA A 351 21.62 -14.82 3.39
N TYR A 352 21.48 -13.62 2.84
CA TYR A 352 21.52 -13.37 1.41
C TYR A 352 22.95 -13.01 0.98
N PRO A 353 23.49 -13.61 -0.10
CA PRO A 353 24.83 -13.25 -0.60
C PRO A 353 24.87 -11.80 -1.13
N SER A 354 23.77 -11.33 -1.68
CA SER A 354 23.54 -9.96 -2.13
C SER A 354 22.04 -9.68 -2.19
N ILE A 355 21.67 -8.40 -2.17
CA ILE A 355 20.30 -7.97 -2.33
C ILE A 355 20.22 -7.04 -3.54
N SER A 356 19.50 -7.47 -4.57
CA SER A 356 19.31 -6.76 -5.84
C SER A 356 17.83 -6.80 -6.25
N PRO A 357 17.01 -5.89 -5.72
CA PRO A 357 15.57 -5.89 -5.97
C PRO A 357 15.24 -5.62 -7.43
N VAL A 358 14.25 -6.35 -7.97
CA VAL A 358 13.73 -6.18 -9.33
C VAL A 358 12.20 -6.15 -9.30
N GLY A 359 11.59 -5.19 -10.01
CA GLY A 359 10.14 -5.05 -10.16
C GLY A 359 9.40 -4.51 -8.94
N CYS A 360 10.09 -4.14 -7.85
CA CYS A 360 9.44 -3.80 -6.58
C CYS A 360 8.66 -2.47 -6.61
N LEU A 361 8.99 -1.52 -7.47
CA LEU A 361 8.32 -0.21 -7.53
C LEU A 361 7.02 -0.23 -8.32
N GLU A 362 6.90 -1.10 -9.31
CA GLU A 362 5.79 -1.12 -10.27
C GLU A 362 4.41 -1.25 -9.60
N PRO A 363 4.17 -2.16 -8.62
CA PRO A 363 2.90 -2.25 -7.93
C PRO A 363 2.50 -0.95 -7.22
N LEU A 364 3.46 -0.25 -6.62
CA LEU A 364 3.21 1.03 -5.95
C LEU A 364 2.88 2.13 -6.95
N LEU A 365 3.57 2.22 -8.09
CA LEU A 365 3.28 3.22 -9.13
C LEU A 365 1.84 3.12 -9.61
N VAL A 366 1.34 1.90 -9.85
CA VAL A 366 -0.06 1.65 -10.20
C VAL A 366 -1.00 2.14 -9.10
N LEU A 367 -0.71 1.84 -7.84
CA LEU A 367 -1.52 2.32 -6.71
C LEU A 367 -1.53 3.85 -6.62
N LEU A 368 -0.38 4.50 -6.78
CA LEU A 368 -0.28 5.96 -6.73
C LEU A 368 -1.07 6.63 -7.86
N ALA A 369 -1.11 6.03 -9.06
CA ALA A 369 -1.92 6.50 -10.17
C ALA A 369 -3.42 6.33 -9.89
N ARG A 370 -3.85 5.15 -9.44
CA ARG A 370 -5.25 4.87 -9.08
C ARG A 370 -5.78 5.76 -7.94
N HIS A 371 -4.89 6.24 -7.07
CA HIS A 371 -5.24 7.15 -5.97
C HIS A 371 -4.94 8.63 -6.26
N GLY A 372 -4.60 8.98 -7.52
CA GLY A 372 -4.55 10.35 -8.01
C GLY A 372 -3.29 11.14 -7.62
N LEU A 373 -2.24 10.49 -7.10
CA LEU A 373 -0.94 11.15 -6.92
C LEU A 373 -0.18 11.25 -8.25
N LEU A 374 -0.32 10.26 -9.11
CA LEU A 374 0.23 10.20 -10.47
C LEU A 374 -0.91 10.30 -11.51
N PRO A 375 -0.61 10.69 -12.77
CA PRO A 375 -1.53 10.48 -13.89
C PRO A 375 -1.85 9.00 -14.07
N SER A 376 -3.07 8.66 -14.49
CA SER A 376 -3.53 7.28 -14.71
C SER A 376 -3.65 6.90 -16.19
N GLU A 377 -3.25 7.79 -17.11
CA GLU A 377 -3.26 7.52 -18.54
C GLU A 377 -2.48 6.22 -18.84
N GLY A 378 -3.08 5.32 -19.64
CA GLY A 378 -2.54 4.01 -19.93
C GLY A 378 -2.98 2.90 -18.96
N LEU A 379 -3.45 3.22 -17.74
CA LEU A 379 -4.10 2.24 -16.83
C LEU A 379 -5.57 2.01 -17.19
N ASP A 380 -6.27 3.10 -17.48
CA ASP A 380 -7.68 3.10 -17.81
C ASP A 380 -7.83 3.05 -19.34
N ASP A 381 -8.04 1.86 -19.89
CA ASP A 381 -8.70 1.81 -21.20
C ASP A 381 -10.20 1.88 -20.98
N ASP A 382 -10.89 2.58 -21.88
CA ASP A 382 -12.36 2.64 -22.05
C ASP A 382 -13.00 1.24 -22.32
N ALA A 383 -12.44 0.17 -21.82
CA ALA A 383 -13.05 -1.16 -21.84
C ALA A 383 -14.07 -1.21 -20.69
N ALA A 384 -15.33 -0.89 -21.05
CA ALA A 384 -16.48 -1.39 -20.29
C ALA A 384 -16.23 -2.83 -19.83
N PRO A 385 -16.69 -3.23 -18.63
CA PRO A 385 -16.44 -4.55 -18.08
C PRO A 385 -16.79 -5.60 -19.12
N ARG A 386 -15.77 -6.25 -19.68
CA ARG A 386 -16.00 -7.43 -20.53
C ARG A 386 -16.65 -8.45 -19.62
N ALA A 387 -17.97 -8.59 -19.79
CA ALA A 387 -18.74 -9.62 -19.14
C ALA A 387 -17.99 -10.95 -19.36
N ALA A 388 -17.72 -11.67 -18.27
CA ALA A 388 -17.03 -12.96 -18.23
C ALA A 388 -17.78 -14.08 -18.98
N GLY A 389 -18.64 -13.72 -19.96
CA GLY A 389 -19.51 -14.59 -20.72
C GLY A 389 -18.98 -15.03 -22.10
N ASP A 390 -17.98 -14.33 -22.66
CA ASP A 390 -17.66 -14.55 -24.09
C ASP A 390 -16.46 -15.50 -24.37
N ARG A 391 -15.81 -16.04 -23.35
CA ARG A 391 -14.70 -17.00 -23.54
C ARG A 391 -15.07 -18.48 -23.38
N LEU A 392 -16.35 -18.82 -23.15
CA LEU A 392 -16.82 -20.22 -23.05
C LEU A 392 -17.51 -20.73 -24.33
N GLY A 393 -17.25 -20.10 -25.46
CA GLY A 393 -17.83 -20.50 -26.72
C GLY A 393 -16.85 -20.50 -27.91
N ARG A 394 -15.86 -21.36 -27.87
CA ARG A 394 -15.24 -21.98 -29.07
C ARG A 394 -14.47 -23.23 -28.69
#